data_e6cf5e6108ec048aa2243850b8f34306
#
_entry.id   e6cf5e6108ec048aa2243850b8f34306
#
_cell.length_a   1.000
_cell.length_b   1.000
_cell.length_c   1.000
_cell.angle_alpha   90.00
_cell.angle_beta   90.00
_cell.angle_gamma   90.00
#
_symmetry.space_group_name_H-M   'P 1'
#
loop_
_entity.id
_entity.type
_entity.pdbx_description
1 polymer ?
#
loop_
_entity_poly.entity_id
_entity_poly.type
_entity_poly.pdbx_seq_one_letter_code
_entity_poly.pdbx_strand_id
1 'polypeptide(L)'
;MLRTTVGVLALLVVFTGLAQTPPIPATDVTSSDIQKFIDALPRDVVSDRPIRVVDVGGYHVGVFGVFRPKTIKQEANLHQTKVTEIYYILSGNATLVTGGTLPDPKPLRAGGTTFQSTRIEGGVSRKVSRGDVVIIPGRTPHWFSSQDGDLTYLIFRPDPEGTIALK
;
A
#
# COMPACT_ATOMS: atom_id res chain seq x y z
N MET A 1 -82.55 -0.65 13.49
CA MET A 1 -81.65 -1.38 12.56
C MET A 1 -80.40 -0.54 12.38
N LEU A 2 -79.31 -0.90 13.08
CA LEU A 2 -78.04 -0.17 13.07
C LEU A 2 -77.10 -0.86 12.06
N ARG A 3 -76.71 -0.15 10.99
CA ARG A 3 -75.75 -0.69 9.99
C ARG A 3 -74.35 -0.27 10.37
N THR A 4 -73.54 -1.24 10.78
CA THR A 4 -72.13 -1.06 11.08
C THR A 4 -71.30 -1.16 9.78
N THR A 5 -70.70 -0.06 9.37
CA THR A 5 -69.79 -0.05 8.21
C THR A 5 -68.40 -0.35 8.71
N VAL A 6 -67.83 -1.51 8.31
CA VAL A 6 -66.45 -1.88 8.58
C VAL A 6 -65.58 -1.28 7.49
N GLY A 7 -64.73 -0.33 7.85
CA GLY A 7 -63.74 0.28 6.97
C GLY A 7 -62.47 -0.60 6.94
N VAL A 8 -62.12 -1.12 5.76
CA VAL A 8 -60.84 -1.85 5.53
C VAL A 8 -59.72 -0.81 5.27
N LEU A 9 -58.78 -0.69 6.20
CA LEU A 9 -57.60 0.13 6.04
C LEU A 9 -56.54 -0.66 5.26
N ALA A 10 -56.33 -0.35 3.99
CA ALA A 10 -55.26 -0.94 3.18
C ALA A 10 -53.92 -0.31 3.54
N LEU A 11 -53.02 -1.08 4.14
CA LEU A 11 -51.64 -0.70 4.47
C LEU A 11 -50.78 -0.78 3.19
N LEU A 12 -50.41 0.34 2.61
CA LEU A 12 -49.51 0.42 1.44
C LEU A 12 -48.06 0.26 1.92
N VAL A 13 -47.48 -0.92 1.77
CA VAL A 13 -46.03 -1.17 2.03
C VAL A 13 -45.24 -0.71 0.82
N VAL A 14 -44.59 0.44 0.94
CA VAL A 14 -43.67 0.96 -0.08
C VAL A 14 -42.30 0.25 0.12
N PHE A 15 -41.98 -0.70 -0.74
CA PHE A 15 -40.61 -1.26 -0.83
C PHE A 15 -39.72 -0.24 -1.50
N THR A 16 -38.94 0.53 -0.74
CA THR A 16 -37.80 1.28 -1.27
C THR A 16 -36.70 0.31 -1.60
N GLY A 17 -36.64 -0.14 -2.86
CA GLY A 17 -35.51 -0.90 -3.37
C GLY A 17 -34.24 -0.06 -3.23
N LEU A 18 -33.28 -0.52 -2.41
CA LEU A 18 -31.94 0.04 -2.37
C LEU A 18 -31.33 -0.20 -3.76
N ALA A 19 -31.14 0.87 -4.53
CA ALA A 19 -30.41 0.80 -5.80
C ALA A 19 -29.00 0.31 -5.48
N GLN A 20 -28.68 -0.91 -5.91
CA GLN A 20 -27.31 -1.43 -5.79
C GLN A 20 -26.39 -0.60 -6.68
N THR A 21 -25.36 -0.03 -6.09
CA THR A 21 -24.28 0.59 -6.85
C THR A 21 -23.69 -0.46 -7.80
N PRO A 22 -23.55 -0.16 -9.10
CA PRO A 22 -22.95 -1.13 -10.03
C PRO A 22 -21.55 -1.52 -9.58
N PRO A 23 -21.15 -2.82 -9.80
CA PRO A 23 -19.81 -3.27 -9.43
C PRO A 23 -18.73 -2.46 -10.13
N ILE A 24 -17.65 -2.13 -9.41
CA ILE A 24 -16.48 -1.46 -9.96
C ILE A 24 -15.71 -2.49 -10.82
N PRO A 25 -15.40 -2.20 -12.10
CA PRO A 25 -14.65 -3.13 -12.94
C PRO A 25 -13.20 -3.28 -12.44
N ALA A 26 -12.57 -4.42 -12.75
CA ALA A 26 -11.16 -4.64 -12.45
C ALA A 26 -10.26 -3.65 -13.21
N THR A 27 -9.15 -3.27 -12.58
CA THR A 27 -8.08 -2.48 -13.21
C THR A 27 -6.86 -3.36 -13.40
N ASP A 28 -6.37 -3.45 -14.63
CA ASP A 28 -5.20 -4.22 -14.96
C ASP A 28 -3.92 -3.38 -14.90
N VAL A 29 -2.84 -3.99 -14.41
CA VAL A 29 -1.45 -3.53 -14.57
C VAL A 29 -0.70 -4.71 -15.18
N THR A 30 -0.45 -4.65 -16.49
CA THR A 30 0.14 -5.77 -17.20
C THR A 30 1.63 -5.96 -16.89
N SER A 31 2.17 -7.16 -17.10
CA SER A 31 3.61 -7.42 -16.93
C SER A 31 4.46 -6.51 -17.82
N SER A 32 3.98 -6.20 -19.04
CA SER A 32 4.65 -5.26 -19.96
C SER A 32 4.70 -3.84 -19.38
N ASP A 33 3.62 -3.36 -18.75
CA ASP A 33 3.57 -2.02 -18.16
C ASP A 33 4.49 -1.95 -16.94
N ILE A 34 4.51 -2.99 -16.10
CA ILE A 34 5.42 -3.12 -14.96
C ILE A 34 6.87 -3.04 -15.45
N GLN A 35 7.24 -3.85 -16.45
CA GLN A 35 8.60 -3.90 -16.95
C GLN A 35 9.04 -2.55 -17.52
N LYS A 36 8.25 -1.95 -18.41
CA LYS A 36 8.53 -0.61 -18.94
C LYS A 36 8.69 0.45 -17.86
N PHE A 37 7.84 0.39 -16.83
CA PHE A 37 7.90 1.33 -15.72
C PHE A 37 9.19 1.17 -14.91
N ILE A 38 9.54 -0.07 -14.55
CA ILE A 38 10.77 -0.39 -13.80
C ILE A 38 12.01 0.01 -14.60
N ASP A 39 12.04 -0.24 -15.91
CA ASP A 39 13.17 0.11 -16.78
C ASP A 39 13.38 1.62 -16.88
N ALA A 40 12.30 2.42 -16.76
CA ALA A 40 12.34 3.87 -16.80
C ALA A 40 12.70 4.52 -15.45
N LEU A 41 12.80 3.76 -14.34
CA LEU A 41 13.18 4.32 -13.04
C LEU A 41 14.64 4.79 -13.05
N PRO A 42 14.97 5.93 -12.42
CA PRO A 42 16.34 6.36 -12.19
C PRO A 42 17.17 5.26 -11.49
N ARG A 43 18.42 5.09 -11.93
CA ARG A 43 19.32 4.03 -11.43
C ARG A 43 20.34 4.54 -10.41
N ASP A 44 20.41 5.83 -10.20
CA ASP A 44 21.36 6.53 -9.31
C ASP A 44 20.75 6.96 -7.97
N VAL A 45 19.45 6.78 -7.79
CA VAL A 45 18.71 7.11 -6.56
C VAL A 45 17.73 6.00 -6.18
N VAL A 46 17.33 5.95 -4.91
CA VAL A 46 16.19 5.12 -4.49
C VAL A 46 14.92 5.69 -5.10
N SER A 47 14.24 4.88 -5.89
CA SER A 47 12.97 5.22 -6.54
C SER A 47 11.85 4.38 -5.97
N ASP A 48 10.77 5.02 -5.56
CA ASP A 48 9.50 4.41 -5.10
C ASP A 48 8.38 5.24 -5.71
N ARG A 49 7.80 4.76 -6.82
CA ARG A 49 6.87 5.54 -7.62
C ARG A 49 5.62 4.75 -7.98
N PRO A 50 4.43 5.38 -7.94
CA PRO A 50 3.18 4.71 -8.31
C PRO A 50 3.13 4.40 -9.79
N ILE A 51 2.82 3.15 -10.13
CA ILE A 51 2.43 2.70 -11.47
C ILE A 51 0.96 3.02 -11.67
N ARG A 52 0.12 2.60 -10.72
CA ARG A 52 -1.32 2.78 -10.71
C ARG A 52 -1.83 2.92 -9.28
N VAL A 53 -2.79 3.81 -9.07
CA VAL A 53 -3.54 3.92 -7.81
C VAL A 53 -5.01 4.10 -8.15
N VAL A 54 -5.87 3.27 -7.60
CA VAL A 54 -7.31 3.25 -7.86
C VAL A 54 -8.11 3.31 -6.57
N ASP A 55 -9.30 3.91 -6.65
CA ASP A 55 -10.35 3.75 -5.63
C ASP A 55 -11.09 2.44 -5.93
N VAL A 56 -11.20 1.58 -4.93
CA VAL A 56 -11.86 0.27 -5.04
C VAL A 56 -13.17 0.19 -4.24
N GLY A 57 -13.81 1.31 -4.05
CA GLY A 57 -15.09 1.42 -3.33
C GLY A 57 -14.94 1.94 -1.92
N GLY A 58 -14.28 3.08 -1.75
CA GLY A 58 -14.12 3.80 -0.48
C GLY A 58 -12.77 3.64 0.20
N TYR A 59 -11.82 2.96 -0.44
CA TYR A 59 -10.41 2.94 -0.06
C TYR A 59 -9.54 2.84 -1.31
N HIS A 60 -8.25 3.18 -1.20
CA HIS A 60 -7.35 3.14 -2.34
C HIS A 60 -6.49 1.88 -2.33
N VAL A 61 -6.14 1.39 -3.53
CA VAL A 61 -5.12 0.36 -3.71
C VAL A 61 -4.12 0.86 -4.74
N GLY A 62 -2.84 0.90 -4.33
CA GLY A 62 -1.75 1.31 -5.20
C GLY A 62 -0.82 0.17 -5.58
N VAL A 63 -0.33 0.19 -6.83
CA VAL A 63 0.78 -0.63 -7.31
C VAL A 63 1.95 0.29 -7.59
N PHE A 64 3.08 0.05 -6.94
CA PHE A 64 4.29 0.87 -7.02
C PHE A 64 5.45 0.05 -7.55
N GLY A 65 6.28 0.68 -8.38
CA GLY A 65 7.55 0.12 -8.79
C GLY A 65 8.68 0.75 -7.97
N VAL A 66 9.59 -0.10 -7.47
CA VAL A 66 10.71 0.33 -6.64
C VAL A 66 12.03 -0.18 -7.20
N PHE A 67 13.00 0.71 -7.23
CA PHE A 67 14.39 0.40 -7.51
C PHE A 67 15.28 0.98 -6.40
N ARG A 68 16.18 0.14 -5.87
CA ARG A 68 17.16 0.53 -4.86
C ARG A 68 18.57 0.17 -5.34
N PRO A 69 19.39 1.15 -5.74
CA PRO A 69 20.77 0.88 -6.11
C PRO A 69 21.59 0.45 -4.91
N LYS A 70 22.50 -0.54 -5.09
CA LYS A 70 23.41 -1.00 -4.05
C LYS A 70 24.33 0.12 -3.53
N THR A 71 24.66 1.07 -4.38
CA THR A 71 25.58 2.17 -4.07
C THR A 71 25.00 3.19 -3.08
N ILE A 72 23.67 3.17 -2.87
CA ILE A 72 22.99 4.10 -1.97
C ILE A 72 22.74 3.43 -0.64
N LYS A 73 23.25 4.04 0.44
CA LYS A 73 22.93 3.61 1.80
C LYS A 73 21.43 3.70 2.04
N GLN A 74 20.86 2.62 2.54
CA GLN A 74 19.44 2.55 2.83
C GLN A 74 19.16 3.07 4.24
N GLU A 75 18.17 3.94 4.37
CA GLU A 75 17.66 4.41 5.66
C GLU A 75 16.46 3.57 6.11
N ALA A 76 16.31 3.42 7.42
CA ALA A 76 15.14 2.82 8.04
C ALA A 76 13.97 3.79 7.96
N ASN A 77 12.77 3.30 7.60
CA ASN A 77 11.59 4.11 7.41
C ASN A 77 10.47 3.71 8.38
N LEU A 78 9.67 4.69 8.76
CA LEU A 78 8.41 4.53 9.47
C LEU A 78 7.38 5.45 8.83
N HIS A 79 6.32 4.89 8.25
CA HIS A 79 5.16 5.63 7.78
C HIS A 79 4.10 5.65 8.88
N GLN A 80 3.69 6.83 9.36
CA GLN A 80 2.66 7.00 10.39
C GLN A 80 1.23 6.92 9.81
N THR A 81 1.03 6.18 8.74
CA THR A 81 -0.27 5.93 8.09
C THR A 81 -0.70 4.49 8.34
N LYS A 82 -1.97 4.18 8.08
CA LYS A 82 -2.48 2.81 8.11
C LYS A 82 -2.23 2.04 6.81
N VAL A 83 -1.54 2.64 5.85
CA VAL A 83 -1.17 1.98 4.60
C VAL A 83 -0.35 0.73 4.90
N THR A 84 -0.84 -0.42 4.47
CA THR A 84 -0.06 -1.67 4.49
C THR A 84 0.81 -1.72 3.25
N GLU A 85 2.04 -2.18 3.38
CA GLU A 85 2.93 -2.41 2.24
C GLU A 85 3.13 -3.91 2.03
N ILE A 86 2.84 -4.39 0.83
CA ILE A 86 3.07 -5.78 0.44
C ILE A 86 4.16 -5.75 -0.62
N TYR A 87 5.36 -6.20 -0.26
CA TYR A 87 6.50 -6.29 -1.17
C TYR A 87 6.44 -7.60 -1.96
N TYR A 88 6.69 -7.52 -3.25
CA TYR A 88 6.95 -8.67 -4.11
C TYR A 88 8.31 -8.46 -4.78
N ILE A 89 9.31 -9.27 -4.41
CA ILE A 89 10.68 -9.10 -4.88
C ILE A 89 10.81 -9.60 -6.32
N LEU A 90 11.16 -8.72 -7.24
CA LEU A 90 11.37 -9.02 -8.65
C LEU A 90 12.80 -9.46 -8.94
N SER A 91 13.80 -8.81 -8.31
CA SER A 91 15.21 -9.15 -8.48
C SER A 91 16.06 -8.63 -7.33
N GLY A 92 17.23 -9.23 -7.13
CA GLY A 92 18.17 -8.91 -6.06
C GLY A 92 17.93 -9.71 -4.78
N ASN A 93 18.88 -9.61 -3.85
CA ASN A 93 18.81 -10.20 -2.52
C ASN A 93 19.14 -9.12 -1.48
N ALA A 94 18.48 -9.18 -0.34
CA ALA A 94 18.67 -8.20 0.72
C ALA A 94 18.38 -8.81 2.10
N THR A 95 18.79 -8.08 3.15
CA THR A 95 18.31 -8.32 4.51
C THR A 95 17.30 -7.24 4.86
N LEU A 96 16.06 -7.66 5.08
CA LEU A 96 14.98 -6.78 5.52
C LEU A 96 14.81 -6.91 7.04
N VAL A 97 14.77 -5.78 7.73
CA VAL A 97 14.47 -5.67 9.16
C VAL A 97 13.12 -4.99 9.31
N THR A 98 12.22 -5.57 10.11
CA THR A 98 10.88 -5.00 10.35
C THR A 98 10.52 -5.05 11.83
N GLY A 99 9.65 -4.11 12.27
CA GLY A 99 9.30 -3.93 13.68
C GLY A 99 10.38 -3.21 14.47
N GLY A 100 10.35 -3.34 15.79
CA GLY A 100 11.26 -2.60 16.66
C GLY A 100 10.99 -1.09 16.69
N THR A 101 12.02 -0.30 16.92
CA THR A 101 11.95 1.16 17.02
C THR A 101 13.00 1.84 16.17
N LEU A 102 12.71 3.06 15.71
CA LEU A 102 13.69 3.95 15.08
C LEU A 102 14.37 4.81 16.15
N PRO A 103 15.68 4.70 16.38
CA PRO A 103 16.39 5.65 17.22
C PRO A 103 16.49 7.00 16.49
N ASP A 104 16.32 8.10 17.23
CA ASP A 104 16.43 9.48 16.73
C ASP A 104 15.72 9.73 15.38
N PRO A 105 14.41 9.40 15.26
CA PRO A 105 13.70 9.49 14.02
C PRO A 105 13.57 10.95 13.53
N LYS A 106 13.88 11.20 12.28
CA LYS A 106 13.73 12.52 11.66
C LYS A 106 12.66 12.47 10.59
N PRO A 107 11.78 13.47 10.49
CA PRO A 107 10.80 13.51 9.42
C PRO A 107 11.51 13.62 8.06
N LEU A 108 11.10 12.84 7.08
CA LEU A 108 11.63 12.90 5.71
C LEU A 108 11.35 14.27 5.07
N ARG A 109 10.22 14.88 5.42
CA ARG A 109 9.82 16.23 5.02
C ARG A 109 9.15 16.94 6.18
N ALA A 110 9.28 18.25 6.27
CA ALA A 110 8.59 19.03 7.29
C ALA A 110 7.07 18.79 7.24
N GLY A 111 6.47 18.43 8.36
CA GLY A 111 5.05 18.10 8.47
C GLY A 111 4.61 16.79 7.82
N GLY A 112 5.55 15.99 7.29
CA GLY A 112 5.25 14.70 6.67
C GLY A 112 5.02 13.59 7.68
N THR A 113 4.39 12.50 7.22
CA THR A 113 4.06 11.31 8.03
C THR A 113 5.12 10.21 7.93
N THR A 114 6.18 10.42 7.14
CA THR A 114 7.30 9.48 7.01
C THR A 114 8.49 9.95 7.83
N PHE A 115 9.00 9.06 8.66
CA PHE A 115 10.19 9.27 9.49
C PHE A 115 11.30 8.33 9.05
N GLN A 116 12.54 8.78 9.19
CA GLN A 116 13.73 8.01 8.85
C GLN A 116 14.71 7.98 10.02
N SER A 117 15.49 6.91 10.06
CA SER A 117 16.63 6.71 10.95
C SER A 117 17.69 5.88 10.25
N THR A 118 18.90 5.87 10.78
CA THR A 118 20.01 5.08 10.22
C THR A 118 19.92 3.59 10.51
N ARG A 119 19.03 3.15 11.41
CA ARG A 119 18.82 1.75 11.80
C ARG A 119 17.48 1.52 12.47
N ILE A 120 17.17 0.25 12.69
CA ILE A 120 16.09 -0.23 13.59
C ILE A 120 16.74 -0.95 14.77
N GLU A 121 16.24 -0.70 15.98
CA GLU A 121 16.61 -1.43 17.20
C GLU A 121 15.48 -2.40 17.59
N GLY A 122 15.84 -3.64 17.97
CA GLY A 122 14.89 -4.66 18.41
C GLY A 122 13.98 -5.21 17.30
N GLY A 123 14.27 -4.94 16.02
CA GLY A 123 13.51 -5.48 14.88
C GLY A 123 13.88 -6.92 14.54
N VAL A 124 13.02 -7.56 13.73
CA VAL A 124 13.23 -8.92 13.22
C VAL A 124 13.86 -8.86 11.83
N SER A 125 15.05 -9.45 11.69
CA SER A 125 15.78 -9.56 10.42
C SER A 125 15.39 -10.81 9.65
N ARG A 126 15.28 -10.69 8.32
CA ARG A 126 15.07 -11.81 7.40
C ARG A 126 15.78 -11.58 6.07
N LYS A 127 16.28 -12.65 5.45
CA LYS A 127 16.71 -12.59 4.07
C LYS A 127 15.50 -12.58 3.16
N VAL A 128 15.59 -11.80 2.09
CA VAL A 128 14.59 -11.75 1.02
C VAL A 128 15.29 -11.90 -0.33
N SER A 129 14.61 -12.57 -1.25
CA SER A 129 15.10 -12.89 -2.59
C SER A 129 13.96 -12.84 -3.60
N ARG A 130 14.28 -12.98 -4.88
CA ARG A 130 13.31 -13.01 -5.96
C ARG A 130 12.19 -14.02 -5.69
N GLY A 131 10.93 -13.55 -5.84
CA GLY A 131 9.71 -14.32 -5.63
C GLY A 131 9.15 -14.22 -4.22
N ASP A 132 9.91 -13.72 -3.25
CA ASP A 132 9.42 -13.55 -1.90
C ASP A 132 8.35 -12.46 -1.82
N VAL A 133 7.37 -12.71 -0.94
CA VAL A 133 6.34 -11.73 -0.56
C VAL A 133 6.50 -11.39 0.92
N VAL A 134 6.50 -10.10 1.23
CA VAL A 134 6.54 -9.62 2.63
C VAL A 134 5.41 -8.63 2.86
N ILE A 135 4.61 -8.89 3.91
CA ILE A 135 3.53 -8.00 4.33
C ILE A 135 4.01 -7.18 5.52
N ILE A 136 4.03 -5.86 5.36
CA ILE A 136 4.44 -4.89 6.37
C ILE A 136 3.20 -4.09 6.76
N PRO A 137 2.62 -4.30 7.95
CA PRO A 137 1.47 -3.54 8.41
C PRO A 137 1.78 -2.04 8.51
N GLY A 138 0.77 -1.21 8.36
CA GLY A 138 0.92 0.23 8.58
C GLY A 138 1.55 0.53 9.94
N ARG A 139 2.30 1.62 10.03
CA ARG A 139 3.02 2.06 11.22
C ARG A 139 4.11 1.09 11.71
N THR A 140 4.59 0.19 10.85
CA THR A 140 5.68 -0.73 11.17
C THR A 140 7.00 -0.19 10.62
N PRO A 141 8.02 0.02 11.46
CA PRO A 141 9.37 0.33 11.01
C PRO A 141 9.89 -0.77 10.06
N HIS A 142 10.56 -0.37 8.97
CA HIS A 142 11.14 -1.32 8.03
C HIS A 142 12.40 -0.75 7.37
N TRP A 143 13.36 -1.62 7.08
CA TRP A 143 14.67 -1.24 6.62
C TRP A 143 15.38 -2.36 5.88
N PHE A 144 15.92 -2.08 4.72
CA PHE A 144 16.91 -2.95 4.09
C PHE A 144 18.28 -2.67 4.67
N SER A 145 18.70 -3.46 5.65
CA SER A 145 19.99 -3.28 6.36
C SER A 145 21.20 -3.65 5.54
N SER A 146 21.01 -4.51 4.53
CA SER A 146 22.04 -4.85 3.53
C SER A 146 21.40 -5.30 2.22
N GLN A 147 22.15 -5.13 1.12
CA GLN A 147 21.80 -5.61 -0.22
C GLN A 147 23.04 -6.24 -0.86
N ASP A 148 22.90 -7.38 -1.55
CA ASP A 148 24.00 -8.03 -2.26
C ASP A 148 24.26 -7.37 -3.62
N GLY A 149 23.25 -6.72 -4.20
CA GLY A 149 23.25 -5.99 -5.47
C GLY A 149 22.14 -4.97 -5.49
N ASP A 150 21.78 -4.48 -6.67
CA ASP A 150 20.57 -3.68 -6.85
C ASP A 150 19.34 -4.50 -6.52
N LEU A 151 18.33 -3.85 -5.93
CA LEU A 151 17.08 -4.49 -5.53
C LEU A 151 15.91 -3.86 -6.28
N THR A 152 15.07 -4.70 -6.89
CA THR A 152 13.85 -4.27 -7.57
C THR A 152 12.66 -5.05 -7.04
N TYR A 153 11.57 -4.37 -6.74
CA TYR A 153 10.36 -4.99 -6.25
C TYR A 153 9.12 -4.15 -6.54
N LEU A 154 7.97 -4.79 -6.46
CA LEU A 154 6.68 -4.10 -6.42
C LEU A 154 6.26 -3.90 -4.98
N ILE A 155 5.51 -2.82 -4.73
CA ILE A 155 4.74 -2.65 -3.50
C ILE A 155 3.26 -2.56 -3.89
N PHE A 156 2.45 -3.42 -3.30
CA PHE A 156 1.01 -3.23 -3.28
C PHE A 156 0.66 -2.51 -1.98
N ARG A 157 -0.07 -1.39 -2.09
CA ARG A 157 -0.43 -0.53 -0.95
C ARG A 157 -1.95 -0.43 -0.79
N PRO A 158 -2.59 -1.34 -0.03
CA PRO A 158 -3.92 -1.09 0.50
C PRO A 158 -3.88 0.12 1.43
N ASP A 159 -4.66 1.15 1.09
CA ASP A 159 -4.73 2.42 1.81
C ASP A 159 -6.17 2.67 2.28
N PRO A 160 -6.52 2.24 3.50
CA PRO A 160 -7.88 2.34 4.03
C PRO A 160 -8.34 3.77 4.31
N GLU A 161 -7.43 4.74 4.31
CA GLU A 161 -7.72 6.15 4.58
C GLU A 161 -7.74 7.01 3.31
N GLY A 162 -7.42 6.44 2.14
CA GLY A 162 -7.42 7.15 0.86
C GLY A 162 -6.39 8.30 0.80
N THR A 163 -5.27 8.15 1.52
CA THR A 163 -4.23 9.20 1.63
C THR A 163 -3.30 9.25 0.42
N ILE A 164 -3.18 8.14 -0.31
CA ILE A 164 -2.38 8.05 -1.53
C ILE A 164 -3.21 8.62 -2.70
N ALA A 165 -2.65 9.59 -3.42
CA ALA A 165 -3.31 10.20 -4.56
C ALA A 165 -3.58 9.17 -5.68
N LEU A 166 -4.74 9.27 -6.31
CA LEU A 166 -5.11 8.42 -7.47
C LEU A 166 -4.18 8.69 -8.66
N LYS A 167 -3.93 7.63 -9.44
CA LYS A 167 -3.09 7.70 -10.65
C LYS A 167 -3.57 6.72 -11.73
#